data_68ed81d8f723ab546c2fd7a3afc6e3d2
#
_entry.id   68ed81d8f723ab546c2fd7a3afc6e3d2
#
_cell.length_a   1.000
_cell.length_b   1.000
_cell.length_c   1.000
_cell.angle_alpha   90.00
_cell.angle_beta   90.00
_cell.angle_gamma   90.00
#
_symmetry.space_group_name_H-M   'P 1'
#
loop_
_entity.id
_entity.type
_entity.pdbx_description
1 polymer ?
#
loop_
_entity_poly.entity_id
_entity_poly.type
_entity_poly.pdbx_seq_one_letter_code
_entity_poly.pdbx_strand_id
1 'polypeptide(L)'
;MIKIGSCTVLYNPDSSVISNIETYSNLFDVCVVVDNSDSINEFSKYFEDNPSFVYISMHGNQGIAVAINAGVEYLNSKGMDFVLTMDQDSQFPTKDFEKIYRLIEKYKDEYSLIGLDVNKVSDDQEIKDVPYWITSGNFVNIRDFYKVGQMNVSLFIDYVDFDLGYRFKQANLKVGYLPGYCILHTIGNPIEIQFLGKTFYALNHSPIRYYYRYRNSYYLYHYVDKEFFKKEYHREIFGSLIKMFLFEKNRKEKVKMIKKGIQDAKLNHLGKFE
;
A
#
# COMPACT_ATOMS: atom_id res chain seq x y z
N MET A 1 9.14 -14.84 21.12
CA MET A 1 9.64 -14.42 19.79
C MET A 1 8.43 -14.37 18.86
N ILE A 2 8.16 -13.24 18.19
CA ILE A 2 7.06 -13.12 17.22
C ILE A 2 7.39 -13.86 15.94
N LYS A 3 6.36 -14.35 15.26
CA LYS A 3 6.47 -14.93 13.91
C LYS A 3 6.00 -13.90 12.90
N ILE A 4 6.83 -13.63 11.90
CA ILE A 4 6.53 -12.63 10.86
C ILE A 4 6.58 -13.33 9.49
N GLY A 5 5.48 -13.22 8.73
CA GLY A 5 5.47 -13.57 7.32
C GLY A 5 5.50 -12.34 6.44
N SER A 6 5.81 -12.49 5.16
CA SER A 6 5.71 -11.39 4.18
C SER A 6 4.59 -11.65 3.17
N CYS A 7 3.97 -10.58 2.70
CA CYS A 7 2.93 -10.60 1.66
C CYS A 7 3.24 -9.53 0.61
N THR A 8 3.47 -9.98 -0.62
CA THR A 8 3.71 -9.08 -1.76
C THR A 8 2.62 -9.29 -2.81
N VAL A 9 2.05 -8.20 -3.29
CA VAL A 9 1.04 -8.25 -4.35
C VAL A 9 1.68 -7.90 -5.69
N LEU A 10 1.51 -8.79 -6.65
CA LEU A 10 1.93 -8.59 -8.04
C LEU A 10 0.77 -8.03 -8.88
N TYR A 11 1.11 -7.12 -9.78
CA TYR A 11 0.22 -6.67 -10.85
C TYR A 11 1.03 -6.41 -12.12
N ASN A 12 0.90 -7.28 -13.11
CA ASN A 12 1.66 -7.23 -14.37
C ASN A 12 3.17 -6.98 -14.12
N PRO A 13 3.84 -7.84 -13.32
CA PRO A 13 5.22 -7.62 -12.91
C PRO A 13 6.19 -7.64 -14.09
N ASP A 14 7.32 -6.94 -13.95
CA ASP A 14 8.47 -6.97 -14.84
C ASP A 14 9.65 -7.73 -14.21
N SER A 15 10.79 -7.77 -14.92
CA SER A 15 11.97 -8.52 -14.48
C SER A 15 12.55 -8.09 -13.14
N SER A 16 12.29 -6.87 -12.68
CA SER A 16 12.83 -6.36 -11.41
C SER A 16 12.18 -6.99 -10.19
N VAL A 17 10.96 -7.54 -10.34
CA VAL A 17 10.18 -8.09 -9.23
C VAL A 17 10.91 -9.20 -8.48
N ILE A 18 11.61 -10.08 -9.20
CA ILE A 18 12.33 -11.21 -8.61
C ILE A 18 13.40 -10.69 -7.66
N SER A 19 14.30 -9.81 -8.16
CA SER A 19 15.37 -9.24 -7.35
C SER A 19 14.86 -8.41 -6.17
N ASN A 20 13.72 -7.74 -6.31
CA ASN A 20 13.12 -6.97 -5.23
C ASN A 20 12.65 -7.90 -4.09
N ILE A 21 11.90 -8.95 -4.42
CA ILE A 21 11.36 -9.88 -3.42
C ILE A 21 12.48 -10.72 -2.78
N GLU A 22 13.50 -11.09 -3.53
CA GLU A 22 14.67 -11.83 -3.01
C GLU A 22 15.44 -11.05 -1.93
N THR A 23 15.34 -9.73 -1.86
CA THR A 23 15.96 -8.94 -0.78
C THR A 23 15.45 -9.32 0.62
N TYR A 24 14.26 -9.93 0.72
CA TYR A 24 13.63 -10.27 2.00
C TYR A 24 13.02 -11.67 2.08
N SER A 25 12.94 -12.41 0.99
CA SER A 25 12.28 -13.72 0.98
C SER A 25 12.88 -14.72 1.99
N ASN A 26 14.18 -14.67 2.21
CA ASN A 26 14.90 -15.53 3.16
C ASN A 26 14.93 -15.02 4.60
N LEU A 27 14.31 -13.86 4.88
CA LEU A 27 14.29 -13.25 6.22
C LEU A 27 13.07 -13.67 7.03
N PHE A 28 12.04 -14.20 6.38
CA PHE A 28 10.76 -14.54 6.99
C PHE A 28 10.44 -16.03 6.82
N ASP A 29 9.76 -16.61 7.81
CA ASP A 29 9.39 -18.04 7.80
C ASP A 29 8.47 -18.42 6.63
N VAL A 30 7.63 -17.48 6.20
CA VAL A 30 6.67 -17.66 5.10
C VAL A 30 6.66 -16.40 4.24
N CYS A 31 6.92 -16.59 2.94
CA CYS A 31 6.83 -15.52 1.95
C CYS A 31 5.68 -15.81 0.99
N VAL A 32 4.62 -15.00 1.08
CA VAL A 32 3.42 -15.11 0.24
C VAL A 32 3.51 -14.10 -0.90
N VAL A 33 3.32 -14.58 -2.12
CA VAL A 33 3.24 -13.76 -3.33
C VAL A 33 1.85 -13.92 -3.92
N VAL A 34 1.07 -12.84 -3.91
CA VAL A 34 -0.31 -12.83 -4.40
C VAL A 34 -0.35 -12.17 -5.77
N ASP A 35 -0.62 -12.96 -6.81
CA ASP A 35 -0.70 -12.44 -8.17
C ASP A 35 -2.10 -11.95 -8.51
N ASN A 36 -2.23 -10.62 -8.58
CA ASN A 36 -3.44 -9.89 -8.91
C ASN A 36 -3.44 -9.40 -10.37
N SER A 37 -2.58 -9.97 -11.23
CA SER A 37 -2.46 -9.60 -12.64
C SER A 37 -3.65 -10.08 -13.46
N ASP A 38 -3.93 -9.37 -14.56
CA ASP A 38 -4.99 -9.77 -15.51
C ASP A 38 -4.62 -11.07 -16.25
N SER A 39 -3.32 -11.34 -16.41
CA SER A 39 -2.77 -12.57 -16.98
C SER A 39 -1.45 -12.93 -16.32
N ILE A 40 -1.19 -14.23 -16.15
CA ILE A 40 0.09 -14.73 -15.65
C ILE A 40 1.16 -14.54 -16.73
N ASN A 41 2.30 -13.95 -16.35
CA ASN A 41 3.48 -13.81 -17.22
C ASN A 41 4.65 -14.67 -16.72
N GLU A 42 5.80 -14.62 -17.39
CA GLU A 42 6.99 -15.40 -17.04
C GLU A 42 7.53 -15.08 -15.64
N PHE A 43 7.39 -13.83 -15.16
CA PHE A 43 7.85 -13.42 -13.84
C PHE A 43 6.91 -13.90 -12.74
N SER A 44 5.60 -13.89 -12.97
CA SER A 44 4.61 -14.51 -12.09
C SER A 44 4.87 -16.01 -11.94
N LYS A 45 5.17 -16.66 -13.08
CA LYS A 45 5.45 -18.10 -13.11
C LYS A 45 6.70 -18.50 -12.32
N TYR A 46 7.70 -17.62 -12.24
CA TYR A 46 8.86 -17.85 -11.39
C TYR A 46 8.47 -18.14 -9.93
N PHE A 47 7.52 -17.38 -9.38
CA PHE A 47 7.06 -17.57 -8.01
C PHE A 47 6.15 -18.79 -7.86
N GLU A 48 5.33 -19.10 -8.86
CA GLU A 48 4.49 -20.30 -8.88
C GLU A 48 5.33 -21.58 -8.88
N ASP A 49 6.40 -21.62 -9.67
CA ASP A 49 7.27 -22.80 -9.83
C ASP A 49 8.31 -22.92 -8.70
N ASN A 50 8.50 -21.90 -7.85
CA ASN A 50 9.54 -21.89 -6.81
C ASN A 50 8.96 -22.22 -5.42
N PRO A 51 9.31 -23.38 -4.82
CA PRO A 51 8.76 -23.83 -3.54
C PRO A 51 9.16 -22.96 -2.32
N SER A 52 10.08 -22.01 -2.50
CA SER A 52 10.44 -21.04 -1.45
C SER A 52 9.35 -19.99 -1.24
N PHE A 53 8.38 -19.91 -2.14
CA PHE A 53 7.27 -18.98 -2.08
C PHE A 53 5.93 -19.70 -1.97
N VAL A 54 5.00 -19.05 -1.32
CA VAL A 54 3.58 -19.42 -1.41
C VAL A 54 2.95 -18.53 -2.46
N TYR A 55 2.64 -19.08 -3.62
CA TYR A 55 2.00 -18.35 -4.70
C TYR A 55 0.48 -18.49 -4.65
N ILE A 56 -0.22 -17.36 -4.72
CA ILE A 56 -1.69 -17.28 -4.74
C ILE A 56 -2.12 -16.49 -5.97
N SER A 57 -2.78 -17.14 -6.92
CA SER A 57 -3.38 -16.45 -8.07
C SER A 57 -4.78 -15.93 -7.73
N MET A 58 -5.02 -14.65 -8.03
CA MET A 58 -6.35 -14.03 -7.89
C MET A 58 -7.22 -14.20 -9.15
N HIS A 59 -6.68 -14.87 -10.18
CA HIS A 59 -7.36 -15.11 -11.47
C HIS A 59 -7.88 -13.81 -12.13
N GLY A 60 -7.08 -12.74 -12.07
CA GLY A 60 -7.39 -11.42 -12.58
C GLY A 60 -7.40 -10.35 -11.50
N ASN A 61 -7.43 -9.10 -11.92
CA ASN A 61 -7.37 -7.96 -11.01
C ASN A 61 -8.64 -7.83 -10.15
N GLN A 62 -8.54 -8.22 -8.88
CA GLN A 62 -9.59 -8.13 -7.86
C GLN A 62 -9.44 -6.89 -6.96
N GLY A 63 -8.40 -6.07 -7.19
CA GLY A 63 -8.02 -4.94 -6.35
C GLY A 63 -7.03 -5.30 -5.25
N ILE A 64 -6.24 -4.29 -4.84
CA ILE A 64 -5.14 -4.47 -3.89
C ILE A 64 -5.63 -4.97 -2.52
N ALA A 65 -6.80 -4.48 -2.08
CA ALA A 65 -7.37 -4.85 -0.79
C ALA A 65 -7.72 -6.35 -0.71
N VAL A 66 -8.33 -6.90 -1.78
CA VAL A 66 -8.66 -8.33 -1.85
C VAL A 66 -7.40 -9.17 -1.86
N ALA A 67 -6.39 -8.77 -2.64
CA ALA A 67 -5.12 -9.48 -2.74
C ALA A 67 -4.35 -9.51 -1.40
N ILE A 68 -4.25 -8.39 -0.70
CA ILE A 68 -3.61 -8.34 0.62
C ILE A 68 -4.38 -9.19 1.62
N ASN A 69 -5.71 -9.11 1.64
CA ASN A 69 -6.53 -9.92 2.55
C ASN A 69 -6.29 -11.42 2.34
N ALA A 70 -6.19 -11.88 1.09
CA ALA A 70 -5.90 -13.28 0.77
C ALA A 70 -4.50 -13.72 1.28
N GLY A 71 -3.49 -12.89 1.10
CA GLY A 71 -2.14 -13.15 1.61
C GLY A 71 -2.09 -13.20 3.14
N VAL A 72 -2.76 -12.25 3.80
CA VAL A 72 -2.85 -12.21 5.28
C VAL A 72 -3.64 -13.39 5.82
N GLU A 73 -4.71 -13.82 5.15
CA GLU A 73 -5.49 -15.02 5.53
C GLU A 73 -4.60 -16.27 5.53
N TYR A 74 -3.80 -16.45 4.48
CA TYR A 74 -2.86 -17.55 4.44
C TYR A 74 -1.85 -17.50 5.58
N LEU A 75 -1.23 -16.33 5.84
CA LEU A 75 -0.27 -16.15 6.93
C LEU A 75 -0.88 -16.39 8.31
N ASN A 76 -2.11 -15.93 8.52
CA ASN A 76 -2.88 -16.21 9.74
C ASN A 76 -3.08 -17.72 9.94
N SER A 77 -3.40 -18.47 8.87
CA SER A 77 -3.56 -19.93 8.92
C SER A 77 -2.26 -20.67 9.29
N LYS A 78 -1.11 -20.03 9.09
CA LYS A 78 0.22 -20.54 9.45
C LYS A 78 0.67 -20.07 10.85
N GLY A 79 -0.18 -19.32 11.56
CA GLY A 79 0.09 -18.85 12.91
C GLY A 79 1.15 -17.75 12.97
N MET A 80 1.22 -16.90 11.95
CA MET A 80 2.03 -15.69 11.98
C MET A 80 1.38 -14.63 12.87
N ASP A 81 2.19 -13.90 13.63
CA ASP A 81 1.72 -12.80 14.48
C ASP A 81 1.64 -11.48 13.72
N PHE A 82 2.60 -11.25 12.81
CA PHE A 82 2.70 -10.07 11.98
C PHE A 82 2.85 -10.43 10.50
N VAL A 83 2.39 -9.55 9.64
CA VAL A 83 2.68 -9.57 8.21
C VAL A 83 3.48 -8.33 7.82
N LEU A 84 4.59 -8.52 7.11
CA LEU A 84 5.23 -7.46 6.34
C LEU A 84 4.54 -7.35 4.99
N THR A 85 3.84 -6.25 4.72
CA THR A 85 3.27 -5.96 3.40
C THR A 85 4.27 -5.19 2.55
N MET A 86 4.46 -5.63 1.29
CA MET A 86 5.40 -5.03 0.33
C MET A 86 4.77 -4.86 -1.04
N ASP A 87 5.10 -3.77 -1.72
CA ASP A 87 4.81 -3.61 -3.14
C ASP A 87 5.88 -4.34 -3.98
N GLN A 88 5.52 -4.79 -5.18
CA GLN A 88 6.41 -5.55 -6.07
C GLN A 88 7.68 -4.79 -6.52
N ASP A 89 7.66 -3.46 -6.44
CA ASP A 89 8.73 -2.54 -6.82
C ASP A 89 9.52 -2.00 -5.61
N SER A 90 9.40 -2.69 -4.46
CA SER A 90 10.06 -2.31 -3.21
C SER A 90 11.11 -3.34 -2.78
N GLN A 91 12.22 -2.85 -2.23
CA GLN A 91 13.30 -3.66 -1.64
C GLN A 91 13.37 -3.40 -0.13
N PHE A 92 13.64 -4.46 0.62
CA PHE A 92 13.78 -4.37 2.07
C PHE A 92 15.23 -4.11 2.50
N PRO A 93 15.48 -3.33 3.58
CA PRO A 93 16.82 -3.06 4.09
C PRO A 93 17.40 -4.26 4.86
N THR A 94 17.78 -5.30 4.14
CA THR A 94 18.22 -6.61 4.67
C THR A 94 19.28 -6.50 5.77
N LYS A 95 20.26 -5.58 5.61
CA LYS A 95 21.34 -5.35 6.59
C LYS A 95 20.82 -4.86 7.96
N ASP A 96 19.64 -4.30 8.02
CA ASP A 96 19.05 -3.76 9.25
C ASP A 96 17.95 -4.69 9.82
N PHE A 97 17.73 -5.87 9.23
CA PHE A 97 16.65 -6.79 9.60
C PHE A 97 16.63 -7.09 11.10
N GLU A 98 17.76 -7.49 11.69
CA GLU A 98 17.84 -7.83 13.11
C GLU A 98 17.44 -6.67 14.04
N LYS A 99 17.81 -5.45 13.67
CA LYS A 99 17.44 -4.25 14.43
C LYS A 99 15.95 -3.97 14.30
N ILE A 100 15.43 -4.01 13.06
CA ILE A 100 14.01 -3.83 12.77
C ILE A 100 13.19 -4.88 13.53
N TYR A 101 13.57 -6.16 13.44
CA TYR A 101 12.89 -7.26 14.13
C TYR A 101 12.80 -6.99 15.65
N ARG A 102 13.91 -6.59 16.30
CA ARG A 102 13.92 -6.27 17.73
C ARG A 102 13.02 -5.08 18.07
N LEU A 103 12.91 -4.11 17.18
CA LEU A 103 11.99 -2.97 17.38
C LEU A 103 10.53 -3.39 17.22
N ILE A 104 10.20 -4.24 16.23
CA ILE A 104 8.85 -4.79 16.11
C ILE A 104 8.50 -5.63 17.35
N GLU A 105 9.41 -6.51 17.81
CA GLU A 105 9.22 -7.28 19.06
C GLU A 105 9.01 -6.38 20.26
N LYS A 106 9.77 -5.29 20.38
CA LYS A 106 9.65 -4.32 21.48
C LYS A 106 8.29 -3.62 21.50
N TYR A 107 7.77 -3.25 20.34
CA TYR A 107 6.56 -2.44 20.20
C TYR A 107 5.29 -3.23 19.85
N LYS A 108 5.36 -4.56 19.75
CA LYS A 108 4.28 -5.45 19.28
C LYS A 108 2.96 -5.34 20.05
N ASP A 109 3.03 -4.98 21.33
CA ASP A 109 1.84 -4.88 22.19
C ASP A 109 1.29 -3.44 22.25
N GLU A 110 2.04 -2.48 21.68
CA GLU A 110 1.67 -1.06 21.69
C GLU A 110 1.14 -0.60 20.32
N TYR A 111 1.71 -1.14 19.22
CA TYR A 111 1.36 -0.74 17.87
C TYR A 111 0.76 -1.88 17.06
N SER A 112 -0.34 -1.59 16.39
CA SER A 112 -1.00 -2.54 15.47
C SER A 112 -0.42 -2.49 14.06
N LEU A 113 0.25 -1.37 13.72
CA LEU A 113 0.97 -1.20 12.47
C LEU A 113 2.24 -0.39 12.74
N ILE A 114 3.37 -0.92 12.25
CA ILE A 114 4.68 -0.24 12.30
C ILE A 114 5.26 -0.17 10.90
N GLY A 115 5.31 1.02 10.32
CA GLY A 115 5.84 1.26 8.99
C GLY A 115 7.34 1.56 8.98
N LEU A 116 8.00 1.28 7.86
CA LEU A 116 9.33 1.80 7.54
C LEU A 116 9.19 3.03 6.66
N ASP A 117 10.17 3.95 6.70
CA ASP A 117 10.18 5.11 5.81
C ASP A 117 10.45 4.67 4.34
N VAL A 118 10.29 5.56 3.38
CA VAL A 118 10.48 5.28 1.96
C VAL A 118 11.60 6.15 1.42
N ASN A 119 12.65 5.50 0.90
CA ASN A 119 13.79 6.15 0.25
C ASN A 119 14.50 7.23 1.10
N LYS A 120 14.20 7.29 2.40
CA LYS A 120 14.74 8.31 3.29
C LYS A 120 15.05 7.70 4.66
N VAL A 121 16.25 7.89 5.12
CA VAL A 121 16.70 7.50 6.46
C VAL A 121 16.87 8.75 7.30
N SER A 122 16.35 8.74 8.52
CA SER A 122 16.58 9.76 9.54
C SER A 122 17.55 9.22 10.60
N ASP A 123 18.26 10.10 11.28
CA ASP A 123 19.06 9.73 12.46
C ASP A 123 18.19 9.37 13.67
N ASP A 124 16.92 9.75 13.63
CA ASP A 124 15.93 9.43 14.67
C ASP A 124 15.44 7.98 14.49
N GLN A 125 15.73 7.16 15.50
CA GLN A 125 15.38 5.73 15.51
C GLN A 125 14.16 5.44 16.39
N GLU A 126 13.55 6.45 17.02
CA GLU A 126 12.35 6.26 17.81
C GLU A 126 11.11 6.17 16.92
N ILE A 127 10.18 5.31 17.32
CA ILE A 127 8.90 5.18 16.62
C ILE A 127 8.08 6.46 16.76
N LYS A 128 7.46 6.90 15.69
CA LYS A 128 6.58 8.09 15.65
C LYS A 128 5.15 7.70 15.38
N ASP A 129 4.26 8.23 16.18
CA ASP A 129 2.82 8.09 15.99
C ASP A 129 2.37 8.80 14.72
N VAL A 130 1.58 8.11 13.91
CA VAL A 130 0.96 8.65 12.70
C VAL A 130 -0.47 8.16 12.57
N PRO A 131 -1.36 8.90 11.88
CA PRO A 131 -2.75 8.47 11.72
C PRO A 131 -2.91 7.28 10.77
N TYR A 132 -1.98 7.06 9.86
CA TYR A 132 -1.91 5.97 8.88
C TYR A 132 -0.50 5.90 8.31
N TRP A 133 -0.17 4.82 7.62
CA TRP A 133 1.06 4.68 6.83
C TRP A 133 0.74 3.99 5.50
N ILE A 134 1.61 4.17 4.50
CA ILE A 134 1.45 3.55 3.17
C ILE A 134 1.53 2.03 3.28
N THR A 135 0.99 1.31 2.29
CA THR A 135 0.90 -0.15 2.34
C THR A 135 2.28 -0.84 2.32
N SER A 136 3.23 -0.35 1.53
CA SER A 136 4.55 -0.98 1.40
C SER A 136 5.46 -0.69 2.60
N GLY A 137 6.16 -1.72 3.10
CA GLY A 137 7.07 -1.63 4.25
C GLY A 137 6.37 -1.60 5.60
N ASN A 138 5.16 -2.18 5.71
CA ASN A 138 4.40 -2.22 6.96
C ASN A 138 4.45 -3.59 7.63
N PHE A 139 4.78 -3.57 8.90
CA PHE A 139 4.53 -4.70 9.81
C PHE A 139 3.17 -4.51 10.46
N VAL A 140 2.19 -5.32 10.07
CA VAL A 140 0.82 -5.25 10.56
C VAL A 140 0.53 -6.42 11.49
N ASN A 141 0.04 -6.14 12.68
CA ASN A 141 -0.42 -7.16 13.63
C ASN A 141 -1.67 -7.84 13.07
N ILE A 142 -1.59 -9.15 12.82
CA ILE A 142 -2.65 -9.91 12.14
C ILE A 142 -3.93 -9.96 12.98
N ARG A 143 -3.83 -10.15 14.30
CA ARG A 143 -4.99 -10.13 15.19
C ARG A 143 -5.75 -8.80 15.11
N ASP A 144 -5.03 -7.69 15.17
CA ASP A 144 -5.63 -6.37 15.15
C ASP A 144 -6.17 -6.00 13.76
N PHE A 145 -5.52 -6.50 12.70
CA PHE A 145 -6.02 -6.40 11.32
C PHE A 145 -7.41 -7.04 11.15
N TYR A 146 -7.60 -8.25 11.71
CA TYR A 146 -8.91 -8.89 11.74
C TYR A 146 -9.91 -8.15 12.63
N LYS A 147 -9.47 -7.66 13.79
CA LYS A 147 -10.32 -6.89 14.72
C LYS A 147 -10.96 -5.67 14.06
N VAL A 148 -10.27 -5.01 13.14
CA VAL A 148 -10.81 -3.83 12.42
C VAL A 148 -11.47 -4.17 11.07
N GLY A 149 -11.59 -5.45 10.72
CA GLY A 149 -12.30 -5.90 9.51
C GLY A 149 -11.44 -5.93 8.26
N GLN A 150 -10.12 -6.09 8.37
CA GLN A 150 -9.15 -6.27 7.28
C GLN A 150 -9.06 -5.04 6.35
N MET A 151 -8.49 -5.17 5.13
CA MET A 151 -8.54 -4.12 4.12
C MET A 151 -9.95 -3.96 3.56
N ASN A 152 -10.38 -2.73 3.35
CA ASN A 152 -11.68 -2.42 2.78
C ASN A 152 -11.73 -2.71 1.28
N VAL A 153 -12.29 -3.85 0.91
CA VAL A 153 -12.36 -4.33 -0.48
C VAL A 153 -13.18 -3.42 -1.39
N SER A 154 -14.11 -2.64 -0.83
CA SER A 154 -14.96 -1.74 -1.61
C SER A 154 -14.18 -0.56 -2.22
N LEU A 155 -13.00 -0.24 -1.70
CA LEU A 155 -12.15 0.81 -2.26
C LEU A 155 -11.39 0.35 -3.51
N PHE A 156 -11.19 -0.94 -3.70
CA PHE A 156 -10.46 -1.56 -4.80
C PHE A 156 -8.96 -1.21 -4.83
N ILE A 157 -8.60 0.04 -5.02
CA ILE A 157 -7.23 0.58 -5.03
C ILE A 157 -7.23 2.04 -4.60
N ASP A 158 -6.10 2.54 -4.09
CA ASP A 158 -5.93 3.88 -3.52
C ASP A 158 -6.80 4.14 -2.27
N TYR A 159 -6.25 4.78 -1.27
CA TYR A 159 -6.90 5.08 0.01
C TYR A 159 -7.22 3.87 0.91
N VAL A 160 -6.82 2.66 0.55
CA VAL A 160 -7.03 1.46 1.38
C VAL A 160 -6.23 1.50 2.68
N ASP A 161 -5.03 2.07 2.63
CA ASP A 161 -4.13 2.32 3.75
C ASP A 161 -4.64 3.43 4.67
N PHE A 162 -5.17 4.51 4.11
CA PHE A 162 -5.81 5.59 4.88
C PHE A 162 -7.05 5.10 5.63
N ASP A 163 -7.89 4.30 4.98
CA ASP A 163 -9.07 3.69 5.57
C ASP A 163 -8.69 2.70 6.69
N LEU A 164 -7.66 1.88 6.48
CA LEU A 164 -7.17 0.98 7.52
C LEU A 164 -6.66 1.75 8.75
N GLY A 165 -5.87 2.81 8.55
CA GLY A 165 -5.39 3.68 9.62
C GLY A 165 -6.54 4.35 10.38
N TYR A 166 -7.57 4.82 9.66
CA TYR A 166 -8.79 5.35 10.29
C TYR A 166 -9.47 4.32 11.19
N ARG A 167 -9.65 3.09 10.71
CA ARG A 167 -10.30 2.02 11.50
C ARG A 167 -9.45 1.57 12.69
N PHE A 168 -8.12 1.57 12.58
CA PHE A 168 -7.25 1.39 13.75
C PHE A 168 -7.48 2.48 14.79
N LYS A 169 -7.52 3.74 14.37
CA LYS A 169 -7.82 4.86 15.28
C LYS A 169 -9.17 4.72 15.96
N GLN A 170 -10.23 4.32 15.22
CA GLN A 170 -11.57 4.10 15.79
C GLN A 170 -11.60 2.96 16.83
N ALA A 171 -10.72 1.98 16.68
CA ALA A 171 -10.54 0.87 17.61
C ALA A 171 -9.57 1.19 18.77
N ASN A 172 -9.08 2.43 18.91
CA ASN A 172 -8.04 2.86 19.84
C ASN A 172 -6.74 2.05 19.70
N LEU A 173 -6.40 1.68 18.47
CA LEU A 173 -5.17 0.99 18.09
C LEU A 173 -4.19 1.99 17.47
N LYS A 174 -2.89 1.83 17.80
CA LYS A 174 -1.86 2.77 17.34
C LYS A 174 -1.24 2.35 16.01
N VAL A 175 -0.93 3.36 15.21
CA VAL A 175 -0.12 3.26 13.99
C VAL A 175 1.12 4.11 14.19
N GLY A 176 2.29 3.55 13.88
CA GLY A 176 3.56 4.26 13.95
C GLY A 176 4.46 3.94 12.78
N TYR A 177 5.57 4.66 12.67
CA TYR A 177 6.64 4.34 11.72
C TYR A 177 8.02 4.57 12.33
N LEU A 178 9.01 3.89 11.79
CA LEU A 178 10.42 3.94 12.20
C LEU A 178 11.21 4.80 11.19
N PRO A 179 11.48 6.09 11.48
CA PRO A 179 12.13 7.00 10.53
C PRO A 179 13.63 6.70 10.27
N GLY A 180 14.26 5.92 11.15
CA GLY A 180 15.64 5.48 10.99
C GLY A 180 15.84 4.30 10.03
N TYR A 181 14.77 3.72 9.50
CA TYR A 181 14.80 2.57 8.60
C TYR A 181 13.89 2.80 7.41
N CYS A 182 14.37 2.50 6.20
CA CYS A 182 13.57 2.71 5.00
C CYS A 182 13.61 1.52 4.04
N ILE A 183 12.49 1.28 3.37
CA ILE A 183 12.45 0.48 2.16
C ILE A 183 12.96 1.32 0.97
N LEU A 184 13.59 0.66 -0.01
CA LEU A 184 13.84 1.28 -1.30
C LEU A 184 12.65 1.01 -2.19
N HIS A 185 11.98 2.06 -2.63
CA HIS A 185 10.79 1.96 -3.49
C HIS A 185 11.04 2.72 -4.79
N THR A 186 10.89 2.02 -5.90
CA THR A 186 11.01 2.62 -7.23
C THR A 186 9.69 3.27 -7.59
N ILE A 187 9.60 4.57 -7.39
CA ILE A 187 8.43 5.34 -7.83
C ILE A 187 8.42 5.32 -9.35
N GLY A 188 7.62 4.51 -10.01
CA GLY A 188 7.36 4.43 -11.44
C GLY A 188 8.18 5.39 -12.33
N ASN A 189 7.62 5.93 -13.41
CA ASN A 189 8.28 6.96 -14.24
C ASN A 189 7.67 8.35 -13.97
N PRO A 190 8.03 9.02 -12.84
CA PRO A 190 7.53 10.35 -12.56
C PRO A 190 8.09 11.36 -13.57
N ILE A 191 7.24 12.28 -13.99
CA ILE A 191 7.69 13.44 -14.78
C ILE A 191 8.33 14.42 -13.81
N GLU A 192 9.64 14.63 -13.95
CA GLU A 192 10.34 15.67 -13.20
C GLU A 192 10.01 17.05 -13.76
N ILE A 193 9.64 17.97 -12.88
CA ILE A 193 9.21 19.32 -13.22
C ILE A 193 10.06 20.31 -12.44
N GLN A 194 10.80 21.14 -13.16
CA GLN A 194 11.54 22.26 -12.60
C GLN A 194 10.67 23.52 -12.66
N PHE A 195 10.28 24.08 -11.50
CA PHE A 195 9.47 25.29 -11.45
C PHE A 195 9.92 26.18 -10.28
N LEU A 196 10.27 27.43 -10.60
CA LEU A 196 10.78 28.42 -9.63
C LEU A 196 11.93 27.92 -8.74
N GLY A 197 12.88 27.19 -9.32
CA GLY A 197 14.04 26.62 -8.61
C GLY A 197 13.73 25.45 -7.68
N LYS A 198 12.51 24.92 -7.74
CA LYS A 198 12.08 23.70 -7.00
C LYS A 198 11.77 22.58 -7.96
N THR A 199 12.16 21.37 -7.57
CA THR A 199 11.80 20.14 -8.29
C THR A 199 10.49 19.59 -7.77
N PHE A 200 9.54 19.34 -8.67
CA PHE A 200 8.27 18.66 -8.41
C PHE A 200 8.18 17.40 -9.25
N TYR A 201 7.41 16.44 -8.78
CA TYR A 201 7.14 15.20 -9.51
C TYR A 201 5.65 15.09 -9.81
N ALA A 202 5.31 14.84 -11.08
CA ALA A 202 3.96 14.46 -11.50
C ALA A 202 3.98 12.97 -11.87
N LEU A 203 3.10 12.20 -11.25
CA LEU A 203 3.09 10.74 -11.40
C LEU A 203 2.45 10.26 -12.70
N ASN A 204 1.80 11.17 -13.43
CA ASN A 204 1.13 10.91 -14.72
C ASN A 204 0.28 9.63 -14.71
N HIS A 205 -0.48 9.43 -13.67
CA HIS A 205 -1.35 8.26 -13.51
C HIS A 205 -2.33 8.11 -14.69
N SER A 206 -2.75 6.88 -14.95
CA SER A 206 -3.78 6.57 -15.93
C SER A 206 -5.14 7.21 -15.56
N PRO A 207 -6.03 7.44 -16.54
CA PRO A 207 -7.36 8.00 -16.26
C PRO A 207 -8.15 7.16 -15.24
N ILE A 208 -8.08 5.83 -15.30
CA ILE A 208 -8.76 4.95 -14.34
C ILE A 208 -8.21 5.11 -12.91
N ARG A 209 -6.91 5.38 -12.74
CA ARG A 209 -6.35 5.66 -11.43
C ARG A 209 -6.92 6.95 -10.84
N TYR A 210 -7.14 7.99 -11.67
CA TYR A 210 -7.82 9.21 -11.26
C TYR A 210 -9.27 8.98 -10.85
N TYR A 211 -9.98 8.04 -11.51
CA TYR A 211 -11.32 7.62 -11.08
C TYR A 211 -11.30 7.12 -9.64
N TYR A 212 -10.46 6.12 -9.32
CA TYR A 212 -10.43 5.54 -7.98
C TYR A 212 -10.00 6.55 -6.92
N ARG A 213 -8.95 7.32 -7.18
CA ARG A 213 -8.44 8.32 -6.23
C ARG A 213 -9.51 9.34 -5.86
N TYR A 214 -10.22 9.89 -6.83
CA TYR A 214 -11.26 10.90 -6.59
C TYR A 214 -12.55 10.30 -6.03
N ARG A 215 -12.94 9.09 -6.44
CA ARG A 215 -14.06 8.36 -5.86
C ARG A 215 -13.82 8.10 -4.37
N ASN A 216 -12.69 7.49 -4.05
CA ASN A 216 -12.39 7.05 -2.69
C ASN A 216 -12.14 8.24 -1.75
N SER A 217 -11.37 9.26 -2.16
CA SER A 217 -11.16 10.46 -1.35
C SER A 217 -12.45 11.21 -1.08
N TYR A 218 -13.33 11.35 -2.09
CA TYR A 218 -14.64 11.95 -1.93
C TYR A 218 -15.54 11.15 -0.98
N TYR A 219 -15.59 9.82 -1.17
CA TYR A 219 -16.38 8.91 -0.34
C TYR A 219 -15.93 8.97 1.13
N LEU A 220 -14.65 8.80 1.40
CA LEU A 220 -14.12 8.79 2.75
C LEU A 220 -14.33 10.12 3.46
N TYR A 221 -14.11 11.25 2.77
CA TYR A 221 -14.30 12.58 3.33
C TYR A 221 -15.77 12.93 3.61
N HIS A 222 -16.69 12.58 2.71
CA HIS A 222 -18.09 13.01 2.84
C HIS A 222 -18.97 12.01 3.60
N TYR A 223 -18.61 10.73 3.62
CA TYR A 223 -19.51 9.68 4.14
C TYR A 223 -18.90 8.84 5.27
N VAL A 224 -17.58 8.95 5.52
CA VAL A 224 -16.92 8.21 6.60
C VAL A 224 -16.50 9.14 7.73
N ASP A 225 -15.50 10.02 7.52
CA ASP A 225 -15.06 10.99 8.53
C ASP A 225 -14.40 12.22 7.89
N LYS A 226 -15.12 13.35 7.98
CA LYS A 226 -14.69 14.60 7.38
C LYS A 226 -13.39 15.14 7.98
N GLU A 227 -13.24 15.08 9.30
CA GLU A 227 -12.08 15.67 9.97
C GLU A 227 -10.83 14.80 9.75
N PHE A 228 -10.96 13.48 9.80
CA PHE A 228 -9.84 12.59 9.56
C PHE A 228 -9.31 12.68 8.13
N PHE A 229 -10.19 12.67 7.12
CA PHE A 229 -9.79 12.64 5.70
C PHE A 229 -9.65 14.03 5.04
N LYS A 230 -9.83 15.11 5.78
CA LYS A 230 -9.80 16.50 5.27
C LYS A 230 -8.52 16.87 4.52
N LYS A 231 -7.37 16.55 5.11
CA LYS A 231 -6.05 16.87 4.54
C LYS A 231 -5.85 16.18 3.19
N GLU A 232 -6.14 14.89 3.13
CA GLU A 232 -5.97 14.03 1.95
C GLU A 232 -6.95 14.43 0.84
N TYR A 233 -8.21 14.69 1.19
CA TYR A 233 -9.21 15.17 0.25
C TYR A 233 -8.81 16.51 -0.38
N HIS A 234 -8.36 17.48 0.42
CA HIS A 234 -7.91 18.76 -0.12
C HIS A 234 -6.63 18.62 -0.95
N ARG A 235 -5.73 17.73 -0.59
CA ARG A 235 -4.55 17.43 -1.40
C ARG A 235 -4.92 16.89 -2.79
N GLU A 236 -5.94 16.03 -2.88
CA GLU A 236 -6.44 15.55 -4.18
C GLU A 236 -7.09 16.70 -4.98
N ILE A 237 -8.01 17.42 -4.39
CA ILE A 237 -8.80 18.46 -5.09
C ILE A 237 -7.91 19.64 -5.54
N PHE A 238 -6.98 20.08 -4.70
CA PHE A 238 -6.15 21.26 -5.03
C PHE A 238 -4.77 20.85 -5.58
N GLY A 239 -4.05 19.94 -4.91
CA GLY A 239 -2.69 19.59 -5.27
C GLY A 239 -2.61 18.74 -6.52
N SER A 240 -3.33 17.63 -6.56
CA SER A 240 -3.27 16.68 -7.69
C SER A 240 -3.93 17.22 -8.94
N LEU A 241 -5.05 17.95 -8.81
CA LEU A 241 -5.75 18.57 -9.95
C LEU A 241 -4.87 19.61 -10.66
N ILE A 242 -4.25 20.51 -9.89
CA ILE A 242 -3.36 21.54 -10.45
C ILE A 242 -2.20 20.88 -11.20
N LYS A 243 -1.54 19.89 -10.59
CA LYS A 243 -0.43 19.16 -11.23
C LYS A 243 -0.88 18.46 -12.51
N MET A 244 -2.04 17.79 -12.48
CA MET A 244 -2.62 17.13 -13.66
C MET A 244 -2.85 18.12 -14.80
N PHE A 245 -3.47 19.28 -14.50
CA PHE A 245 -3.75 20.28 -15.55
C PHE A 245 -2.49 20.94 -16.12
N LEU A 246 -1.48 21.16 -15.31
CA LEU A 246 -0.26 21.83 -15.76
C LEU A 246 0.69 20.90 -16.50
N PHE A 247 0.85 19.63 -16.03
CA PHE A 247 2.02 18.83 -16.36
C PHE A 247 1.71 17.45 -16.96
N GLU A 248 0.45 16.96 -16.87
CA GLU A 248 0.17 15.59 -17.30
C GLU A 248 -0.52 15.53 -18.68
N LYS A 249 -0.46 14.35 -19.31
CA LYS A 249 -1.13 14.03 -20.58
C LYS A 249 -2.57 13.55 -20.34
N ASN A 250 -3.34 13.40 -21.43
CA ASN A 250 -4.71 12.84 -21.44
C ASN A 250 -5.69 13.54 -20.47
N ARG A 251 -5.55 14.86 -20.32
CA ARG A 251 -6.31 15.68 -19.34
C ARG A 251 -7.82 15.54 -19.49
N LYS A 252 -8.34 15.50 -20.72
CA LYS A 252 -9.79 15.39 -21.00
C LYS A 252 -10.36 14.09 -20.44
N GLU A 253 -9.67 12.97 -20.67
CA GLU A 253 -10.08 11.66 -20.16
C GLU A 253 -9.97 11.59 -18.63
N LYS A 254 -8.87 12.12 -18.07
CA LYS A 254 -8.70 12.20 -16.61
C LYS A 254 -9.83 12.99 -15.96
N VAL A 255 -10.21 14.16 -16.51
CA VAL A 255 -11.36 14.95 -16.00
C VAL A 255 -12.67 14.17 -16.11
N LYS A 256 -12.89 13.45 -17.22
CA LYS A 256 -14.08 12.59 -17.36
C LYS A 256 -14.13 11.53 -16.27
N MET A 257 -13.01 10.86 -16.00
CA MET A 257 -12.90 9.82 -14.98
C MET A 257 -13.02 10.37 -13.56
N ILE A 258 -12.47 11.55 -13.28
CA ILE A 258 -12.66 12.26 -12.00
C ILE A 258 -14.15 12.54 -11.74
N LYS A 259 -14.86 13.11 -12.74
CA LYS A 259 -16.29 13.39 -12.60
C LYS A 259 -17.10 12.12 -12.37
N LYS A 260 -16.79 11.05 -13.12
CA LYS A 260 -17.43 9.73 -12.93
C LYS A 260 -17.17 9.19 -11.53
N GLY A 261 -15.92 9.22 -11.05
CA GLY A 261 -15.57 8.76 -9.71
C GLY A 261 -16.33 9.50 -8.61
N ILE A 262 -16.40 10.84 -8.67
CA ILE A 262 -17.20 11.64 -7.71
C ILE A 262 -18.70 11.29 -7.79
N GLN A 263 -19.23 11.08 -8.98
CA GLN A 263 -20.62 10.68 -9.17
C GLN A 263 -20.89 9.31 -8.54
N ASP A 264 -20.02 8.33 -8.76
CA ASP A 264 -20.18 6.99 -8.19
C ASP A 264 -20.04 6.99 -6.68
N ALA A 265 -19.12 7.81 -6.12
CA ALA A 265 -19.06 8.01 -4.67
C ALA A 265 -20.37 8.55 -4.09
N LYS A 266 -21.02 9.53 -4.75
CA LYS A 266 -22.32 10.07 -4.33
C LYS A 266 -23.46 9.05 -4.38
N LEU A 267 -23.37 8.10 -5.30
CA LEU A 267 -24.35 7.01 -5.45
C LEU A 267 -23.99 5.76 -4.63
N ASN A 268 -22.88 5.81 -3.86
CA ASN A 268 -22.31 4.68 -3.12
C ASN A 268 -21.98 3.47 -4.03
N HIS A 269 -21.62 3.74 -5.28
CA HIS A 269 -21.10 2.73 -6.22
C HIS A 269 -19.59 2.58 -6.00
N LEU A 270 -19.24 1.61 -5.16
CA LEU A 270 -17.86 1.28 -4.80
C LEU A 270 -17.44 -0.03 -5.48
N GLY A 271 -16.18 -0.47 -5.24
CA GLY A 271 -15.64 -1.68 -5.83
C GLY A 271 -14.92 -1.45 -7.16
N LYS A 272 -14.85 -2.49 -7.99
CA LYS A 272 -14.20 -2.44 -9.31
C LYS A 272 -15.03 -1.57 -10.26
N PHE A 273 -14.32 -0.76 -11.06
CA PHE A 273 -14.95 0.02 -12.14
C PHE A 273 -15.42 -0.91 -13.26
N GLU A 274 -16.66 -0.78 -13.68
CA GLU A 274 -17.29 -1.52 -14.78
C GLU A 274 -17.36 -0.68 -16.06
#